data_c78501d016fc1fde7d8df851fbe284d9
#
_entry.id   c78501d016fc1fde7d8df851fbe284d9
#
_cell.length_a   1.000
_cell.length_b   1.000
_cell.length_c   1.000
_cell.angle_alpha   90.00
_cell.angle_beta   90.00
_cell.angle_gamma   90.00
#
_symmetry.space_group_name_H-M   'P 1'
#
loop_
_entity.id
_entity.type
_entity.pdbx_description
1 polymer ?
#
loop_
_entity_poly.entity_id
_entity_poly.type
_entity_poly.pdbx_seq_one_letter_code
_entity_poly.pdbx_strand_id
1 'polypeptide(L)'
;LFFIFFLQIGNSQLLAVALALDKLGYRAVGIRIDSGDLAYQSIVAYNIFSRVAKEFNLDWFSSLTIIVSNDINEETIISLNEQKHRINALGIGTHLVTCQKQPALGCVYKVIGFKMF
;
A
#
# COMPACT_ATOMS: atom_id res chain seq x y z
N LEU A 1 -12.05 -6.23 14.30
CA LEU A 1 -12.38 -5.72 12.95
C LEU A 1 -11.11 -5.26 12.29
N PHE A 2 -10.65 -5.96 11.24
CA PHE A 2 -9.41 -5.62 10.55
C PHE A 2 -9.72 -4.55 9.50
N PHE A 3 -9.19 -3.36 9.66
CA PHE A 3 -9.22 -2.33 8.61
C PHE A 3 -7.90 -2.35 7.86
N ILE A 4 -7.90 -2.89 6.64
CA ILE A 4 -6.85 -2.65 5.68
C ILE A 4 -7.24 -1.37 4.96
N PHE A 5 -6.54 -0.28 5.19
CA PHE A 5 -6.76 0.96 4.46
C PHE A 5 -6.06 0.88 3.11
N PHE A 6 -6.86 0.87 2.06
CA PHE A 6 -6.38 1.10 0.71
C PHE A 6 -6.21 2.61 0.51
N LEU A 7 -5.02 3.11 0.68
CA LEU A 7 -4.74 4.51 0.43
C LEU A 7 -3.80 4.65 -0.77
N GLN A 8 -4.39 5.00 -1.88
CA GLN A 8 -3.71 5.56 -3.05
C GLN A 8 -3.41 7.06 -2.82
N ILE A 9 -3.31 7.49 -1.57
CA ILE A 9 -3.22 8.86 -1.12
C ILE A 9 -1.91 9.00 -0.34
N GLY A 10 -1.23 10.12 -0.51
CA GLY A 10 0.11 10.34 0.04
C GLY A 10 0.28 9.97 1.53
N ASN A 11 1.49 9.61 1.88
CA ASN A 11 1.88 9.10 3.20
C ASN A 11 1.34 9.93 4.41
N SER A 12 1.09 11.22 4.24
CA SER A 12 0.57 12.11 5.28
C SER A 12 -0.87 11.81 5.71
N GLN A 13 -1.73 11.41 4.78
CA GLN A 13 -3.13 11.11 5.06
C GLN A 13 -3.27 9.77 5.78
N LEU A 14 -2.47 8.78 5.41
CA LEU A 14 -2.39 7.53 6.15
C LEU A 14 -2.04 7.77 7.62
N LEU A 15 -1.04 8.61 7.86
CA LEU A 15 -0.60 8.93 9.23
C LEU A 15 -1.72 9.57 10.03
N ALA A 16 -2.42 10.55 9.45
CA ALA A 16 -3.54 11.21 10.13
C ALA A 16 -4.64 10.23 10.52
N VAL A 17 -5.01 9.32 9.61
CA VAL A 17 -6.04 8.31 9.85
C VAL A 17 -5.57 7.29 10.89
N ALA A 18 -4.35 6.78 10.79
CA ALA A 18 -3.82 5.79 11.72
C ALA A 18 -3.68 6.34 13.15
N LEU A 19 -3.24 7.60 13.30
CA LEU A 19 -3.18 8.29 14.59
C LEU A 19 -4.57 8.59 15.16
N ALA A 20 -5.54 8.95 14.30
CA ALA A 20 -6.92 9.15 14.74
C ALA A 20 -7.55 7.84 15.22
N LEU A 21 -7.29 6.73 14.52
CA LEU A 21 -7.74 5.41 14.93
C LEU A 21 -7.14 4.98 16.27
N ASP A 22 -5.86 5.23 16.49
CA ASP A 22 -5.21 4.92 17.76
C ASP A 22 -5.88 5.63 18.93
N LYS A 23 -6.25 6.90 18.78
CA LYS A 23 -7.01 7.66 19.78
C LYS A 23 -8.41 7.09 20.06
N LEU A 24 -8.99 6.39 19.08
CA LEU A 24 -10.28 5.72 19.22
C LEU A 24 -10.16 4.27 19.74
N GLY A 25 -8.95 3.83 20.09
CA GLY A 25 -8.69 2.47 20.58
C GLY A 25 -8.57 1.42 19.47
N TYR A 26 -8.42 1.82 18.22
CA TYR A 26 -8.19 0.92 17.08
C TYR A 26 -6.74 1.00 16.62
N ARG A 27 -6.25 -0.09 16.04
CA ARG A 27 -4.92 -0.12 15.42
C ARG A 27 -5.03 -0.36 13.93
N ALA A 28 -4.33 0.44 13.15
CA ALA A 28 -4.12 0.16 11.74
C ALA A 28 -3.24 -1.10 11.59
N VAL A 29 -3.53 -1.92 10.58
CA VAL A 29 -2.77 -3.16 10.31
C VAL A 29 -1.66 -2.91 9.29
N GLY A 30 -1.91 -2.06 8.31
CA GLY A 30 -0.94 -1.80 7.26
C GLY A 30 -1.50 -0.94 6.14
N ILE A 31 -0.72 -0.86 5.07
CA ILE A 31 -1.05 -0.16 3.83
C ILE A 31 -0.97 -1.07 2.62
N ARG A 32 -1.65 -0.68 1.55
CA ARG A 32 -1.48 -1.24 0.22
C ARG A 32 -0.99 -0.17 -0.75
N ILE A 33 0.09 -0.47 -1.46
CA ILE A 33 0.63 0.33 -2.55
C ILE A 33 0.18 -0.33 -3.87
N ASP A 34 -0.44 0.43 -4.74
CA ASP A 34 -1.12 -0.08 -5.94
C ASP A 34 -0.68 0.64 -7.24
N SER A 35 0.39 1.40 -7.21
CA SER A 35 0.91 2.09 -8.39
C SER A 35 2.28 2.70 -8.15
N GLY A 36 2.97 3.06 -9.24
CA GLY A 36 4.29 3.67 -9.21
C GLY A 36 5.40 2.69 -8.87
N ASP A 37 6.55 3.21 -8.45
CA ASP A 37 7.69 2.40 -8.04
C ASP A 37 7.43 1.76 -6.67
N LEU A 38 7.06 0.47 -6.68
CA LEU A 38 6.65 -0.27 -5.50
C LEU A 38 7.80 -0.46 -4.51
N ALA A 39 9.02 -0.71 -5.00
CA ALA A 39 10.19 -0.89 -4.15
C ALA A 39 10.54 0.40 -3.41
N TYR A 40 10.69 1.49 -4.15
CA TYR A 40 10.97 2.81 -3.58
C TYR A 40 9.89 3.26 -2.59
N GLN A 41 8.62 3.16 -2.97
CA GLN A 41 7.51 3.58 -2.10
C GLN A 41 7.44 2.76 -0.81
N SER A 42 7.77 1.46 -0.87
CA SER A 42 7.81 0.63 0.33
C SER A 42 8.89 1.07 1.32
N ILE A 43 10.06 1.49 0.82
CA ILE A 43 11.13 2.03 1.64
C ILE A 43 10.72 3.37 2.27
N VAL A 44 10.11 4.26 1.48
CA VAL A 44 9.62 5.56 1.97
C VAL A 44 8.57 5.35 3.06
N ALA A 45 7.60 4.48 2.83
CA ALA A 45 6.57 4.16 3.81
C ALA A 45 7.17 3.60 5.12
N TYR A 46 8.07 2.64 5.03
CA TYR A 46 8.75 2.07 6.20
C TYR A 46 9.52 3.13 7.01
N ASN A 47 10.25 4.02 6.33
CA ASN A 47 11.00 5.09 7.00
C ASN A 47 10.06 6.06 7.72
N ILE A 48 8.91 6.38 7.11
CA ILE A 48 7.89 7.24 7.73
C ILE A 48 7.31 6.54 8.96
N PHE A 49 6.93 5.26 8.87
CA PHE A 49 6.40 4.50 10.01
C PHE A 49 7.38 4.44 11.17
N SER A 50 8.65 4.17 10.87
CA SER A 50 9.72 4.13 11.89
C SER A 50 9.93 5.48 12.58
N ARG A 51 9.78 6.57 11.84
CA ARG A 51 9.90 7.93 12.37
C ARG A 51 8.71 8.28 13.26
N VAL A 52 7.48 7.98 12.82
CA VAL A 52 6.26 8.22 13.60
C VAL A 52 6.24 7.38 14.86
N ALA A 53 6.65 6.11 14.78
CA ALA A 53 6.77 5.24 15.96
C ALA A 53 7.62 5.89 17.07
N LYS A 54 8.75 6.47 16.71
CA LYS A 54 9.65 7.16 17.63
C LYS A 54 9.07 8.48 18.13
N GLU A 55 8.50 9.29 17.24
CA GLU A 55 8.06 10.65 17.54
C GLU A 55 6.81 10.66 18.44
N PHE A 56 5.91 9.69 18.26
CA PHE A 56 4.68 9.55 19.04
C PHE A 56 4.75 8.47 20.13
N ASN A 57 5.90 7.80 20.28
CA ASN A 57 6.09 6.70 21.23
C ASN A 57 5.06 5.56 21.02
N LEU A 58 4.83 5.20 19.75
CA LEU A 58 3.89 4.18 19.28
C LEU A 58 4.64 3.05 18.59
N ASP A 59 5.25 2.14 19.33
CA ASP A 59 6.13 1.06 18.80
C ASP A 59 5.45 0.22 17.70
N TRP A 60 4.15 -0.01 17.81
CA TRP A 60 3.39 -0.79 16.84
C TRP A 60 3.37 -0.19 15.43
N PHE A 61 3.61 1.12 15.29
CA PHE A 61 3.70 1.78 13.98
C PHE A 61 4.85 1.24 13.13
N SER A 62 5.96 0.84 13.75
CA SER A 62 7.10 0.26 13.05
C SER A 62 6.82 -1.15 12.50
N SER A 63 5.77 -1.80 12.99
CA SER A 63 5.34 -3.14 12.56
C SER A 63 4.19 -3.15 11.56
N LEU A 64 3.79 -1.99 11.03
CA LEU A 64 2.75 -1.90 10.00
C LEU A 64 3.13 -2.69 8.75
N THR A 65 2.19 -3.48 8.27
CA THR A 65 2.38 -4.31 7.07
C THR A 65 2.31 -3.47 5.80
N ILE A 66 3.24 -3.69 4.89
CA ILE A 66 3.25 -3.07 3.57
C ILE A 66 2.91 -4.14 2.54
N ILE A 67 1.74 -4.03 1.94
CA ILE A 67 1.28 -4.90 0.86
C ILE A 67 1.38 -4.12 -0.44
N VAL A 68 1.85 -4.76 -1.49
CA VAL A 68 1.84 -4.17 -2.84
C VAL A 68 1.01 -5.03 -3.78
N SER A 69 0.34 -4.37 -4.69
CA SER A 69 -0.42 -4.99 -5.77
C SER A 69 -0.31 -4.07 -6.99
N ASN A 70 -0.51 -4.55 -8.13
CA ASN A 70 -0.51 -3.93 -9.45
C ASN A 70 0.35 -4.74 -10.42
N ASP A 71 -0.32 -5.52 -11.26
CA ASP A 71 0.29 -6.32 -12.33
C ASP A 71 1.48 -7.18 -11.87
N ILE A 72 1.36 -7.74 -10.67
CA ILE A 72 2.40 -8.59 -10.09
C ILE A 72 2.44 -9.91 -10.86
N ASN A 73 3.59 -10.21 -11.43
CA ASN A 73 3.94 -11.45 -12.12
C ASN A 73 5.34 -11.92 -11.69
N GLU A 74 5.82 -13.02 -12.25
CA GLU A 74 7.14 -13.58 -11.91
C GLU A 74 8.28 -12.60 -12.17
N GLU A 75 8.28 -11.93 -13.32
CA GLU A 75 9.30 -10.95 -13.69
C GLU A 75 9.32 -9.76 -12.72
N THR A 76 8.14 -9.27 -12.35
CA THR A 76 8.00 -8.19 -11.36
C THR A 76 8.54 -8.63 -10.00
N ILE A 77 8.26 -9.85 -9.56
CA ILE A 77 8.77 -10.39 -8.29
C ILE A 77 10.30 -10.49 -8.31
N ILE A 78 10.87 -11.01 -9.40
CA ILE A 78 12.32 -11.11 -9.56
C ILE A 78 12.94 -9.70 -9.50
N SER A 79 12.40 -8.77 -10.26
CA SER A 79 12.85 -7.38 -10.27
C SER A 79 12.76 -6.71 -8.90
N LEU A 80 11.67 -6.92 -8.15
CA LEU A 80 11.52 -6.42 -6.80
C LEU A 80 12.57 -7.02 -5.84
N ASN A 81 12.84 -8.33 -5.97
CA ASN A 81 13.84 -9.01 -5.14
C ASN A 81 15.28 -8.52 -5.41
N GLU A 82 15.58 -8.13 -6.64
CA GLU A 82 16.87 -7.50 -6.99
C GLU A 82 17.01 -6.10 -6.40
N GLN A 83 15.90 -5.40 -6.22
CA GLN A 83 15.85 -4.10 -5.59
C GLN A 83 15.71 -4.27 -4.07
N LYS A 84 16.36 -3.44 -3.29
CA LYS A 84 16.10 -3.40 -1.85
C LYS A 84 14.69 -2.84 -1.61
N HIS A 85 13.84 -3.58 -0.92
CA HIS A 85 12.48 -3.16 -0.60
C HIS A 85 12.08 -3.49 0.84
N ARG A 86 10.93 -2.97 1.27
CA ARG A 86 10.30 -3.22 2.59
C ARG A 86 8.89 -3.79 2.45
N ILE A 87 8.64 -4.52 1.37
CA ILE A 87 7.37 -5.17 1.09
C ILE A 87 7.24 -6.42 1.98
N ASN A 88 6.10 -6.57 2.65
CA ASN A 88 5.78 -7.73 3.48
C ASN A 88 4.94 -8.77 2.75
N ALA A 89 4.07 -8.33 1.83
CA ALA A 89 3.19 -9.22 1.08
C ALA A 89 2.89 -8.69 -0.32
N LEU A 90 2.60 -9.61 -1.23
CA LEU A 90 2.27 -9.33 -2.62
C LEU A 90 0.82 -9.75 -2.88
N GLY A 91 0.02 -8.82 -3.43
CA GLY A 91 -1.32 -9.12 -3.93
C GLY A 91 -1.24 -9.47 -5.41
N ILE A 92 -1.44 -10.74 -5.76
CA ILE A 92 -1.40 -11.22 -7.14
C ILE A 92 -2.81 -11.53 -7.59
N GLY A 93 -3.29 -10.82 -8.61
CA GLY A 93 -4.64 -10.97 -9.14
C GLY A 93 -4.62 -11.57 -10.54
N THR A 94 -4.64 -10.70 -11.55
CA THR A 94 -4.80 -11.03 -12.96
C THR A 94 -3.87 -12.15 -13.44
N HIS A 95 -2.63 -12.16 -13.02
CA HIS A 95 -1.65 -13.17 -13.44
C HIS A 95 -2.02 -14.60 -13.02
N LEU A 96 -2.62 -14.77 -11.82
CA LEU A 96 -3.02 -16.10 -11.34
C LEU A 96 -4.46 -16.48 -11.71
N VAL A 97 -5.36 -15.50 -11.81
CA VAL A 97 -6.80 -15.72 -11.97
C VAL A 97 -7.21 -15.74 -13.45
N THR A 98 -6.53 -14.95 -14.27
CA THR A 98 -6.78 -14.89 -15.72
C THR A 98 -5.51 -15.28 -16.49
N CYS A 99 -5.69 -15.85 -17.69
CA CYS A 99 -4.55 -16.21 -18.53
C CYS A 99 -3.77 -14.94 -18.94
N GLN A 100 -2.49 -14.88 -18.61
CA GLN A 100 -1.63 -13.74 -18.92
C GLN A 100 -1.52 -13.47 -20.44
N LYS A 101 -1.60 -14.51 -21.27
CA LYS A 101 -1.60 -14.41 -22.73
C LYS A 101 -2.90 -13.87 -23.31
N GLN A 102 -3.95 -13.87 -22.52
CA GLN A 102 -5.26 -13.35 -22.85
C GLN A 102 -5.77 -12.49 -21.70
N PRO A 103 -5.15 -11.32 -21.48
CA PRO A 103 -5.45 -10.50 -20.34
C PRO A 103 -6.90 -10.02 -20.35
N ALA A 104 -7.48 -9.83 -19.17
CA ALA A 104 -8.76 -9.19 -19.02
C ALA A 104 -8.71 -7.78 -19.63
N LEU A 105 -9.82 -7.35 -20.26
CA LEU A 105 -9.96 -5.96 -20.67
C LEU A 105 -9.95 -5.07 -19.44
N GLY A 106 -8.88 -4.32 -19.29
CA GLY A 106 -8.74 -3.39 -18.18
C GLY A 106 -9.43 -2.07 -18.48
N CYS A 107 -10.22 -1.59 -17.53
CA CYS A 107 -10.76 -0.24 -17.55
C CYS A 107 -10.61 0.38 -16.18
N VAL A 108 -9.81 1.44 -16.08
CA VAL A 108 -9.66 2.20 -14.84
C VAL A 108 -10.37 3.53 -15.01
N TYR A 109 -11.35 3.76 -14.15
CA TYR A 109 -12.14 4.99 -14.15
C TYR A 109 -12.13 5.61 -12.74
N LYS A 110 -11.77 6.88 -12.67
CA LYS A 110 -11.75 7.64 -11.40
C LYS A 110 -12.49 8.95 -11.59
N VAL A 111 -13.50 9.18 -10.77
CA VAL A 111 -14.19 10.48 -10.71
C VAL A 111 -13.30 11.45 -9.95
N ILE A 112 -12.85 12.50 -10.61
CA ILE A 112 -11.97 13.53 -10.04
C ILE A 112 -12.70 14.83 -9.68
N GLY A 113 -13.97 14.94 -10.04
CA GLY A 113 -14.80 16.09 -9.68
C GLY A 113 -16.17 16.09 -10.36
N PHE A 114 -17.09 16.87 -9.80
CA PHE A 114 -18.38 17.19 -10.39
C PHE A 114 -18.45 18.68 -10.65
N LYS A 115 -18.91 19.08 -11.83
CA LYS A 115 -19.34 20.44 -12.10
C LYS A 115 -20.86 20.45 -12.10
N MET A 116 -21.48 21.07 -11.09
CA MET A 116 -22.91 21.39 -11.17
C MET A 116 -23.07 22.61 -12.06
N PHE A 117 -23.93 22.49 -13.06
CA PHE A 117 -24.34 23.60 -13.93
C PHE A 117 -25.49 24.34 -13.27
#